data_7fc943111f23241a9b4b2983c1bf8d2e
#
_entry.id   7fc943111f23241a9b4b2983c1bf8d2e
#
_cell.length_a   1.000
_cell.length_b   1.000
_cell.length_c   1.000
_cell.angle_alpha   90.00
_cell.angle_beta   90.00
_cell.angle_gamma   90.00
#
_symmetry.space_group_name_H-M   'P 1'
#
loop_
_entity.id
_entity.type
_entity.pdbx_description
1 polymer ?
#
loop_
_entity_poly.entity_id
_entity_poly.type
_entity_poly.pdbx_seq_one_letter_code
_entity_poly.pdbx_strand_id
1 'polypeptide(L)'
;MKRSGIRLQYNAPVTLTFFFLSLASLVLGYLTNNWTTSHLFSVYRSSMTDPLFYVRLFGHVLGHGGWDHFINNMLLFLVVAPPLEERYGSRTLLSGILMTALVSGILQCVLFPTSALLGASGIVFMLIM
;
A
#
# COMPACT_ATOMS: atom_id res chain seq x y z
N MET A 1 10.59 25.46 12.70
CA MET A 1 10.46 25.24 12.89
C MET A 1 10.82 24.76 13.57
N LYS A 2 11.29 24.79 13.88
CA LYS A 2 11.42 24.57 14.87
C LYS A 2 11.21 23.26 15.17
N ARG A 3 11.30 22.34 15.71
CA ARG A 3 10.75 21.02 15.93
C ARG A 3 10.38 20.35 14.65
N SER A 4 11.20 20.49 13.65
CA SER A 4 10.84 20.14 12.29
C SER A 4 10.56 18.67 12.10
N GLY A 5 11.30 17.76 12.78
CA GLY A 5 11.06 16.33 12.64
C GLY A 5 9.69 15.92 13.12
N ILE A 6 9.26 16.46 14.24
CA ILE A 6 7.94 16.16 14.77
C ILE A 6 6.86 16.74 13.87
N ARG A 7 7.12 17.95 13.36
CA ARG A 7 6.15 18.58 12.47
C ARG A 7 5.98 17.81 11.17
N LEU A 8 7.06 17.24 10.64
CA LEU A 8 6.95 16.43 9.44
C LEU A 8 5.99 15.27 9.65
N GLN A 9 6.04 14.62 10.80
CA GLN A 9 5.13 13.53 11.09
C GLN A 9 3.68 13.98 11.13
N TYR A 10 3.42 15.14 11.73
CA TYR A 10 2.06 15.67 11.80
C TYR A 10 1.57 16.19 10.45
N ASN A 11 2.49 16.58 9.58
CA ASN A 11 2.13 17.13 8.28
C ASN A 11 2.09 16.05 7.18
N ALA A 12 2.03 14.79 7.56
CA ALA A 12 2.01 13.69 6.61
C ALA A 12 0.85 12.73 6.91
N PRO A 13 -0.41 13.21 6.83
CA PRO A 13 -1.55 12.36 7.19
C PRO A 13 -1.73 11.17 6.26
N VAL A 14 -1.50 11.32 4.95
CA VAL A 14 -1.64 10.19 4.03
C VAL A 14 -0.57 9.15 4.30
N THR A 15 0.67 9.59 4.53
CA THR A 15 1.75 8.67 4.87
C THR A 15 1.43 7.86 6.11
N LEU A 16 1.01 8.53 7.18
CA LEU A 16 0.71 7.87 8.45
C LEU A 16 -0.50 6.95 8.31
N THR A 17 -1.53 7.40 7.60
CA THR A 17 -2.72 6.57 7.38
C THR A 17 -2.36 5.31 6.61
N PHE A 18 -1.56 5.44 5.56
CA PHE A 18 -1.13 4.28 4.78
C PHE A 18 -0.32 3.30 5.65
N PHE A 19 0.59 3.84 6.46
CA PHE A 19 1.39 3.01 7.37
C PHE A 19 0.48 2.22 8.33
N PHE A 20 -0.45 2.89 8.98
CA PHE A 20 -1.30 2.22 9.96
C PHE A 20 -2.29 1.26 9.32
N LEU A 21 -2.78 1.57 8.12
CA LEU A 21 -3.63 0.62 7.39
C LEU A 21 -2.85 -0.61 6.97
N SER A 22 -1.58 -0.44 6.57
CA SER A 22 -0.72 -1.58 6.23
C SER A 22 -0.45 -2.44 7.46
N LEU A 23 -0.20 -1.81 8.59
CA LEU A 23 0.01 -2.53 9.85
C LEU A 23 -1.26 -3.30 10.24
N ALA A 24 -2.41 -2.66 10.13
CA ALA A 24 -3.69 -3.31 10.43
C ALA A 24 -3.92 -4.51 9.50
N SER A 25 -3.58 -4.35 8.23
CA SER A 25 -3.69 -5.44 7.26
C SER A 25 -2.84 -6.64 7.67
N LEU A 26 -1.61 -6.39 8.11
CA LEU A 26 -0.71 -7.45 8.54
C LEU A 26 -1.24 -8.16 9.78
N VAL A 27 -1.71 -7.38 10.77
CA VAL A 27 -2.26 -7.95 12.00
C VAL A 27 -3.50 -8.78 11.70
N LEU A 28 -4.39 -8.28 10.85
CA LEU A 28 -5.59 -9.03 10.45
C LEU A 28 -5.22 -10.33 9.74
N GLY A 29 -4.14 -10.32 8.97
CA GLY A 29 -3.66 -11.52 8.32
C GLY A 29 -3.29 -12.59 9.34
N TYR A 30 -2.59 -12.21 10.39
CA TYR A 30 -2.24 -13.15 11.45
C TYR A 30 -3.46 -13.63 12.22
N LEU A 31 -4.41 -12.73 12.50
CA LEU A 31 -5.60 -13.10 13.28
C LEU A 31 -6.55 -13.99 12.48
N THR A 32 -6.58 -13.87 11.17
CA THR A 32 -7.50 -14.61 10.31
C THR A 32 -6.82 -15.76 9.57
N ASN A 33 -5.60 -16.09 9.95
CA ASN A 33 -4.80 -17.14 9.32
C ASN A 33 -4.68 -16.90 7.81
N ASN A 34 -4.34 -15.65 7.47
CA ASN A 34 -4.13 -15.15 6.11
C ASN A 34 -5.39 -15.07 5.24
N TRP A 35 -6.58 -15.21 5.85
CA TRP A 35 -7.81 -15.08 5.07
C TRP A 35 -7.95 -13.66 4.51
N THR A 36 -7.75 -12.64 5.36
CA THR A 36 -7.86 -11.25 4.90
C THR A 36 -6.75 -10.91 3.90
N THR A 37 -5.55 -11.42 4.11
CA THR A 37 -4.44 -11.18 3.19
C THR A 37 -4.78 -11.71 1.79
N SER A 38 -5.35 -12.91 1.73
CA SER A 38 -5.69 -13.54 0.45
C SER A 38 -6.93 -12.93 -0.20
N HIS A 39 -7.91 -12.50 0.59
CA HIS A 39 -9.22 -12.11 0.04
C HIS A 39 -9.38 -10.59 -0.11
N LEU A 40 -8.61 -9.79 0.64
CA LEU A 40 -8.78 -8.34 0.62
C LEU A 40 -7.50 -7.60 0.22
N PHE A 41 -6.33 -8.16 0.50
CA PHE A 41 -5.06 -7.45 0.39
C PHE A 41 -4.06 -8.10 -0.54
N SER A 42 -4.55 -8.89 -1.49
CA SER A 42 -3.75 -9.44 -2.58
C SER A 42 -4.57 -9.37 -3.84
N VAL A 43 -3.98 -8.93 -4.96
CA VAL A 43 -4.70 -8.87 -6.22
C VAL A 43 -4.29 -10.03 -7.12
N TYR A 44 -5.26 -10.66 -7.72
CA TYR A 44 -5.08 -11.75 -8.67
C TYR A 44 -6.29 -11.80 -9.59
N ARG A 45 -6.13 -12.46 -10.73
CA ARG A 45 -7.21 -12.57 -11.70
C ARG A 45 -8.38 -13.38 -11.10
N SER A 46 -9.56 -12.78 -11.11
CA SER A 46 -10.77 -13.44 -10.63
C SER A 46 -11.95 -12.87 -11.37
N SER A 47 -13.17 -13.31 -11.00
CA SER A 47 -14.38 -12.81 -11.65
C SER A 47 -14.58 -11.33 -11.39
N MET A 48 -14.86 -10.57 -12.44
CA MET A 48 -15.13 -9.15 -12.31
C MET A 48 -16.50 -8.88 -11.70
N THR A 49 -17.33 -9.91 -11.54
CA THR A 49 -18.62 -9.79 -10.85
C THR A 49 -18.48 -9.95 -9.34
N ASP A 50 -17.32 -10.39 -8.86
CA ASP A 50 -17.06 -10.53 -7.43
C ASP A 50 -16.71 -9.16 -6.86
N PRO A 51 -17.49 -8.59 -5.93
CA PRO A 51 -17.19 -7.28 -5.37
C PRO A 51 -15.84 -7.24 -4.65
N LEU A 52 -15.36 -8.36 -4.12
CA LEU A 52 -14.05 -8.40 -3.48
C LEU A 52 -12.91 -8.20 -4.47
N PHE A 53 -13.13 -8.45 -5.76
CA PHE A 53 -12.11 -8.18 -6.76
C PHE A 53 -11.70 -6.70 -6.73
N TYR A 54 -12.66 -5.80 -6.61
CA TYR A 54 -12.38 -4.36 -6.59
C TYR A 54 -11.73 -3.93 -5.29
N VAL A 55 -12.05 -4.58 -4.18
CA VAL A 55 -11.36 -4.35 -2.92
C VAL A 55 -9.89 -4.76 -3.06
N ARG A 56 -9.64 -5.93 -3.64
CA ARG A 56 -8.28 -6.42 -3.85
C ARG A 56 -7.51 -5.53 -4.80
N LEU A 57 -8.17 -4.98 -5.81
CA LEU A 57 -7.53 -4.14 -6.81
C LEU A 57 -6.84 -2.93 -6.18
N PHE A 58 -7.42 -2.37 -5.14
CA PHE A 58 -6.82 -1.25 -4.42
C PHE A 58 -6.14 -1.67 -3.13
N GLY A 59 -6.67 -2.69 -2.45
CA GLY A 59 -6.16 -3.11 -1.15
C GLY A 59 -4.85 -3.87 -1.21
N HIS A 60 -4.44 -4.36 -2.40
CA HIS A 60 -3.22 -5.17 -2.47
C HIS A 60 -1.97 -4.40 -2.06
N VAL A 61 -1.97 -3.09 -2.19
CA VAL A 61 -0.80 -2.29 -1.80
C VAL A 61 -0.63 -2.22 -0.29
N LEU A 62 -1.66 -2.55 0.47
CA LEU A 62 -1.61 -2.59 1.94
C LEU A 62 -1.18 -3.96 2.46
N GLY A 63 -1.29 -5.01 1.66
CA GLY A 63 -0.98 -6.37 2.10
C GLY A 63 0.52 -6.61 2.20
N HIS A 64 0.91 -7.50 3.10
CA HIS A 64 2.32 -7.89 3.25
C HIS A 64 2.36 -9.35 3.66
N GLY A 65 3.36 -10.08 3.15
CA GLY A 65 3.47 -11.49 3.40
C GLY A 65 4.00 -11.87 4.77
N GLY A 66 4.60 -10.91 5.49
CA GLY A 66 5.12 -11.15 6.83
C GLY A 66 5.81 -9.90 7.36
N TRP A 67 6.36 -10.01 8.55
CA TRP A 67 6.99 -8.87 9.22
C TRP A 67 8.19 -8.33 8.45
N ASP A 68 9.03 -9.21 7.90
CA ASP A 68 10.21 -8.76 7.14
C ASP A 68 9.80 -7.92 5.94
N HIS A 69 8.81 -8.38 5.19
CA HIS A 69 8.30 -7.67 4.02
C HIS A 69 7.73 -6.31 4.44
N PHE A 70 6.93 -6.30 5.52
CA PHE A 70 6.32 -5.08 6.03
C PHE A 70 7.39 -4.07 6.48
N ILE A 71 8.34 -4.52 7.30
CA ILE A 71 9.36 -3.62 7.85
C ILE A 71 10.21 -3.03 6.75
N ASN A 72 10.66 -3.84 5.79
CA ASN A 72 11.50 -3.35 4.70
C ASN A 72 10.79 -2.29 3.87
N ASN A 73 9.54 -2.52 3.53
CA ASN A 73 8.78 -1.55 2.76
C ASN A 73 8.49 -0.28 3.56
N MET A 74 8.12 -0.44 4.83
CA MET A 74 7.74 0.70 5.64
C MET A 74 8.93 1.58 6.02
N LEU A 75 10.12 0.99 6.20
CA LEU A 75 11.30 1.81 6.46
C LEU A 75 11.55 2.77 5.32
N LEU A 76 11.52 2.28 4.08
CA LEU A 76 11.70 3.14 2.91
C LEU A 76 10.54 4.10 2.74
N PHE A 77 9.33 3.62 2.93
CA PHE A 77 8.14 4.44 2.76
C PHE A 77 8.14 5.62 3.73
N LEU A 78 8.46 5.37 5.01
CA LEU A 78 8.43 6.42 6.02
C LEU A 78 9.58 7.43 5.87
N VAL A 79 10.64 7.06 5.15
CA VAL A 79 11.72 7.98 4.84
C VAL A 79 11.36 8.85 3.64
N VAL A 80 10.75 8.26 2.62
CA VAL A 80 10.54 8.93 1.33
C VAL A 80 9.21 9.68 1.26
N ALA A 81 8.15 9.09 1.79
CA ALA A 81 6.81 9.65 1.60
C ALA A 81 6.54 10.96 2.34
N PRO A 82 6.94 11.12 3.63
CA PRO A 82 6.61 12.37 4.33
C PRO A 82 7.15 13.63 3.64
N PRO A 83 8.42 13.68 3.20
CA PRO A 83 8.89 14.87 2.50
C PRO A 83 8.13 15.13 1.20
N LEU A 84 7.75 14.08 0.49
CA LEU A 84 6.98 14.23 -0.74
C LEU A 84 5.56 14.70 -0.45
N GLU A 85 4.95 14.19 0.59
CA GLU A 85 3.62 14.63 0.97
C GLU A 85 3.63 16.09 1.40
N GLU A 86 4.65 16.49 2.13
CA GLU A 86 4.78 17.88 2.55
C GLU A 86 4.99 18.80 1.36
N ARG A 87 5.81 18.37 0.39
CA ARG A 87 6.16 19.20 -0.75
C ARG A 87 5.04 19.27 -1.79
N TYR A 88 4.41 18.16 -2.10
CA TYR A 88 3.42 18.07 -3.18
C TYR A 88 1.98 18.02 -2.71
N GLY A 89 1.77 17.82 -1.41
CA GLY A 89 0.43 17.79 -0.83
C GLY A 89 -0.11 16.39 -0.66
N SER A 90 -1.00 16.26 0.31
CA SER A 90 -1.61 14.97 0.65
C SER A 90 -2.46 14.43 -0.50
N ARG A 91 -3.17 15.31 -1.20
CA ARG A 91 -4.03 14.89 -2.31
C ARG A 91 -3.22 14.32 -3.45
N THR A 92 -2.07 14.93 -3.75
CA THR A 92 -1.18 14.43 -4.81
C THR A 92 -0.61 13.08 -4.44
N LEU A 93 -0.16 12.92 -3.19
CA LEU A 93 0.37 11.63 -2.74
C LEU A 93 -0.71 10.55 -2.79
N LEU A 94 -1.91 10.85 -2.30
CA LEU A 94 -3.01 9.89 -2.33
C LEU A 94 -3.34 9.49 -3.76
N SER A 95 -3.40 10.46 -4.68
CA SER A 95 -3.66 10.18 -6.09
C SER A 95 -2.62 9.24 -6.66
N GLY A 96 -1.34 9.48 -6.35
CA GLY A 96 -0.26 8.63 -6.83
C GLY A 96 -0.38 7.21 -6.30
N ILE A 97 -0.74 7.06 -5.04
CA ILE A 97 -0.92 5.74 -4.43
C ILE A 97 -2.07 5.01 -5.11
N LEU A 98 -3.21 5.67 -5.29
CA LEU A 98 -4.38 5.05 -5.91
C LEU A 98 -4.12 4.67 -7.37
N MET A 99 -3.46 5.54 -8.11
CA MET A 99 -3.12 5.24 -9.51
C MET A 99 -2.14 4.08 -9.61
N THR A 100 -1.14 4.04 -8.74
CA THR A 100 -0.17 2.94 -8.73
C THR A 100 -0.86 1.64 -8.39
N ALA A 101 -1.75 1.65 -7.39
CA ALA A 101 -2.51 0.46 -7.04
C ALA A 101 -3.34 -0.04 -8.21
N LEU A 102 -4.07 0.86 -8.86
CA LEU A 102 -4.93 0.49 -9.98
C LEU A 102 -4.13 -0.07 -11.14
N VAL A 103 -3.08 0.64 -11.56
CA VAL A 103 -2.28 0.23 -12.71
C VAL A 103 -1.58 -1.09 -12.44
N SER A 104 -0.91 -1.21 -11.28
CA SER A 104 -0.19 -2.45 -10.98
C SER A 104 -1.14 -3.62 -10.78
N GLY A 105 -2.31 -3.38 -10.20
CA GLY A 105 -3.32 -4.44 -10.05
C GLY A 105 -3.84 -4.94 -11.38
N ILE A 106 -4.15 -4.02 -12.30
CA ILE A 106 -4.62 -4.39 -13.62
C ILE A 106 -3.53 -5.15 -14.38
N LEU A 107 -2.29 -4.65 -14.34
CA LEU A 107 -1.18 -5.32 -15.03
C LEU A 107 -0.95 -6.71 -14.48
N GLN A 108 -1.05 -6.89 -13.17
CA GLN A 108 -0.91 -8.20 -12.56
C GLN A 108 -1.97 -9.17 -13.09
N CYS A 109 -3.21 -8.74 -13.16
CA CYS A 109 -4.30 -9.59 -13.64
C CYS A 109 -4.16 -9.94 -15.11
N VAL A 110 -3.64 -9.02 -15.93
CA VAL A 110 -3.51 -9.23 -17.37
C VAL A 110 -2.28 -10.05 -17.71
N LEU A 111 -1.12 -9.70 -17.11
CA LEU A 111 0.15 -10.27 -17.49
C LEU A 111 0.51 -11.54 -16.71
N PHE A 112 -0.01 -11.69 -15.50
CA PHE A 112 0.35 -12.81 -14.63
C PHE A 112 -0.92 -13.46 -14.07
N PRO A 113 -1.69 -14.14 -14.93
CA PRO A 113 -3.02 -14.63 -14.54
C PRO A 113 -3.03 -15.73 -13.48
N THR A 114 -1.88 -16.35 -13.21
CA THR A 114 -1.81 -17.46 -12.26
C THR A 114 -1.10 -17.09 -10.96
N SER A 115 -0.79 -15.82 -10.74
CA SER A 115 -0.10 -15.40 -9.53
C SER A 115 -0.81 -14.20 -8.91
N ALA A 116 -0.43 -13.90 -7.67
CA ALA A 116 -1.00 -12.80 -6.92
C ALA A 116 0.08 -11.77 -6.60
N LEU A 117 -0.35 -10.53 -6.38
CA LEU A 117 0.53 -9.41 -6.03
C LEU A 117 0.05 -8.77 -4.75
N LEU A 118 0.97 -8.49 -3.84
CA LEU A 118 0.66 -7.72 -2.64
C LEU A 118 1.89 -6.95 -2.20
N GLY A 119 1.64 -5.87 -1.43
CA GLY A 119 2.71 -5.11 -0.80
C GLY A 119 2.82 -3.69 -1.31
N ALA A 120 3.55 -2.89 -0.54
CA ALA A 120 3.75 -1.48 -0.82
C ALA A 120 4.97 -1.22 -1.70
N SER A 121 5.66 -2.25 -2.17
CA SER A 121 6.91 -2.07 -2.91
C SER A 121 6.72 -1.27 -4.19
N GLY A 122 5.60 -1.45 -4.88
CA GLY A 122 5.30 -0.66 -6.08
C GLY A 122 5.10 0.82 -5.75
N ILE A 123 4.46 1.11 -4.62
CA ILE A 123 4.29 2.48 -4.15
C ILE A 123 5.65 3.08 -3.81
N VAL A 124 6.47 2.36 -3.06
CA VAL A 124 7.81 2.82 -2.70
C VAL A 124 8.63 3.12 -3.94
N PHE A 125 8.59 2.22 -4.92
CA PHE A 125 9.30 2.39 -6.17
C PHE A 125 8.84 3.64 -6.91
N MET A 126 7.55 3.86 -6.98
CA MET A 126 6.98 5.06 -7.60
C MET A 126 7.48 6.33 -6.91
N LEU A 127 7.55 6.32 -5.58
CA LEU A 127 7.98 7.50 -4.83
C LEU A 127 9.46 7.82 -5.01
N ILE A 128 10.28 6.81 -5.24
CA ILE A 128 11.73 6.99 -5.43
C ILE A 128 12.04 7.52 -6.82
N MET A 129 11.24 7.15 -7.81
CA MET A 129 11.42 7.65 -9.17
C MET A 129 10.97 9.10 -9.28
#